data_95a30bb7e99d55e9e0d6d7c55512873b
#
_entry.id   95a30bb7e99d55e9e0d6d7c55512873b
#
_cell.length_a   1.000
_cell.length_b   1.000
_cell.length_c   1.000
_cell.angle_alpha   90.00
_cell.angle_beta   90.00
_cell.angle_gamma   90.00
#
_symmetry.space_group_name_H-M   'P 1'
#
loop_
_entity.id
_entity.type
_entity.pdbx_description
1 polymer ?
#
loop_
_entity_poly.entity_id
_entity_poly.type
_entity_poly.pdbx_seq_one_letter_code
_entity_poly.pdbx_strand_id
1 'polypeptide(L)'
;MEFLMGRAVYNNLLCLGITDEVDELLKAHGRSLNDLEEIEDAALGNGGLGRLAACFLDSAAAHDLPLDGYGIRYKYGLFKQKIVDGFQKEEADNWTKYGDPWSKRCENDKVVVKYGDQTVYAVPYDMPVIGFGTKNVGTLRLWQAESVEDFDFAQFDCGNYDGAVKAKNDAENISKVLYPNDNCEEGKILRLKQEYFFSSASVT
;
A
#
# COMPACT_ATOMS: atom_id res chain seq x y z
N MET A 1 -1.15 -4.17 -6.18
CA MET A 1 -2.00 -5.29 -5.77
C MET A 1 -3.38 -4.75 -5.44
N GLU A 2 -4.42 -5.39 -5.85
CA GLU A 2 -5.80 -4.99 -5.60
C GLU A 2 -6.38 -5.89 -4.51
N PHE A 3 -6.49 -5.38 -3.30
CA PHE A 3 -7.10 -6.07 -2.17
C PHE A 3 -8.48 -5.49 -1.90
N LEU A 4 -9.46 -6.37 -1.75
CA LEU A 4 -10.83 -6.00 -1.37
C LEU A 4 -10.92 -5.95 0.16
N MET A 5 -10.59 -4.81 0.77
CA MET A 5 -10.51 -4.63 2.22
C MET A 5 -11.85 -4.89 2.92
N GLY A 6 -12.94 -4.32 2.40
CA GLY A 6 -14.29 -4.57 2.94
C GLY A 6 -14.65 -6.05 2.87
N ARG A 7 -14.33 -6.70 1.76
CA ARG A 7 -14.56 -8.14 1.58
C ARG A 7 -13.70 -9.00 2.49
N ALA A 8 -12.44 -8.59 2.76
CA ALA A 8 -11.56 -9.29 3.68
C ALA A 8 -12.15 -9.31 5.11
N VAL A 9 -12.70 -8.20 5.59
CA VAL A 9 -13.41 -8.16 6.88
C VAL A 9 -14.57 -9.13 6.89
N TYR A 10 -15.42 -9.11 5.86
CA TYR A 10 -16.57 -9.99 5.75
C TYR A 10 -16.18 -11.47 5.74
N ASN A 11 -15.16 -11.84 4.96
CA ASN A 11 -14.64 -13.21 4.92
C ASN A 11 -14.10 -13.66 6.28
N ASN A 12 -13.44 -12.77 7.02
CA ASN A 12 -12.93 -13.08 8.34
C ASN A 12 -14.06 -13.31 9.35
N LEU A 13 -15.14 -12.54 9.31
CA LEU A 13 -16.33 -12.75 10.13
C LEU A 13 -16.96 -14.11 9.83
N LEU A 14 -17.06 -14.49 8.55
CA LEU A 14 -17.53 -15.82 8.14
C LEU A 14 -16.63 -16.93 8.68
N CYS A 15 -15.31 -16.79 8.58
CA CYS A 15 -14.35 -17.78 9.10
C CYS A 15 -14.45 -17.95 10.61
N LEU A 16 -14.74 -16.88 11.34
CA LEU A 16 -14.91 -16.89 12.79
C LEU A 16 -16.30 -17.35 13.23
N GLY A 17 -17.28 -17.41 12.32
CA GLY A 17 -18.67 -17.79 12.60
C GLY A 17 -19.44 -16.74 13.43
N ILE A 18 -19.03 -15.45 13.37
CA ILE A 18 -19.60 -14.35 14.16
C ILE A 18 -20.30 -13.31 13.28
N THR A 19 -20.62 -13.63 12.04
CA THR A 19 -21.23 -12.68 11.09
C THR A 19 -22.55 -12.13 11.58
N ASP A 20 -23.45 -12.98 12.07
CA ASP A 20 -24.78 -12.58 12.51
C ASP A 20 -24.72 -11.70 13.77
N GLU A 21 -23.85 -12.07 14.72
CA GLU A 21 -23.65 -11.32 15.96
C GLU A 21 -23.11 -9.90 15.68
N VAL A 22 -22.16 -9.78 14.75
CA VAL A 22 -21.61 -8.48 14.37
C VAL A 22 -22.63 -7.66 13.58
N ASP A 23 -23.42 -8.27 12.70
CA ASP A 23 -24.48 -7.58 11.97
C ASP A 23 -25.58 -7.05 12.89
N GLU A 24 -25.99 -7.83 13.91
CA GLU A 24 -26.93 -7.39 14.92
C GLU A 24 -26.40 -6.20 15.74
N LEU A 25 -25.11 -6.24 16.13
CA LEU A 25 -24.46 -5.12 16.82
C LEU A 25 -24.40 -3.86 15.95
N LEU A 26 -24.09 -4.00 14.68
CA LEU A 26 -24.06 -2.87 13.74
C LEU A 26 -25.47 -2.29 13.55
N LYS A 27 -26.50 -3.12 13.40
CA LYS A 27 -27.89 -2.69 13.27
C LYS A 27 -28.37 -1.93 14.51
N ALA A 28 -27.96 -2.34 15.71
CA ALA A 28 -28.26 -1.62 16.95
C ALA A 28 -27.69 -0.19 16.97
N HIS A 29 -26.65 0.08 16.16
CA HIS A 29 -26.01 1.39 15.97
C HIS A 29 -26.42 2.09 14.66
N GLY A 30 -27.44 1.58 13.95
CA GLY A 30 -27.93 2.13 12.69
C GLY A 30 -26.97 1.92 11.51
N ARG A 31 -26.15 0.87 11.55
CA ARG A 31 -25.22 0.44 10.53
C ARG A 31 -25.55 -0.96 10.04
N SER A 32 -24.88 -1.39 8.98
CA SER A 32 -25.06 -2.71 8.38
C SER A 32 -23.70 -3.26 7.94
N LEU A 33 -23.56 -4.58 7.87
CA LEU A 33 -22.39 -5.21 7.23
C LEU A 33 -22.22 -4.78 5.77
N ASN A 34 -23.30 -4.45 5.06
CA ASN A 34 -23.23 -3.95 3.69
C ASN A 34 -22.46 -2.61 3.61
N ASP A 35 -22.42 -1.82 4.68
CA ASP A 35 -21.64 -0.58 4.72
C ASP A 35 -20.13 -0.86 4.53
N LEU A 36 -19.67 -2.08 4.85
CA LEU A 36 -18.28 -2.50 4.63
C LEU A 36 -17.96 -2.74 3.13
N GLU A 37 -18.96 -3.05 2.31
CA GLU A 37 -18.79 -3.23 0.87
C GLU A 37 -18.58 -1.88 0.15
N GLU A 38 -18.98 -0.78 0.80
CA GLU A 38 -18.79 0.58 0.29
C GLU A 38 -17.40 1.15 0.61
N ILE A 39 -16.59 0.43 1.42
CA ILE A 39 -15.22 0.86 1.72
C ILE A 39 -14.38 0.73 0.45
N GLU A 40 -13.84 1.86 0.01
CA GLU A 40 -12.94 1.90 -1.15
C GLU A 40 -11.66 1.10 -0.85
N ASP A 41 -11.29 0.22 -1.77
CA ASP A 41 -10.05 -0.54 -1.70
C ASP A 41 -8.82 0.34 -1.95
N ALA A 42 -7.69 -0.04 -1.33
CA ALA A 42 -6.40 0.52 -1.71
C ALA A 42 -6.05 0.06 -3.14
N ALA A 43 -6.19 0.95 -4.12
CA ALA A 43 -5.96 0.66 -5.53
C ALA A 43 -4.45 0.60 -5.84
N LEU A 44 -3.76 -0.41 -5.32
CA LEU A 44 -2.32 -0.64 -5.49
C LEU A 44 -1.99 -1.54 -6.68
N GLY A 45 -2.93 -1.74 -7.57
CA GLY A 45 -2.82 -2.46 -8.83
C GLY A 45 -3.71 -1.83 -9.89
N ASN A 46 -3.53 -2.23 -11.15
CA ASN A 46 -4.24 -1.68 -12.29
C ASN A 46 -4.76 -2.80 -13.22
N GLY A 47 -5.57 -3.70 -12.67
CA GLY A 47 -6.24 -4.74 -13.45
C GLY A 47 -5.71 -6.14 -13.23
N GLY A 48 -5.55 -6.93 -14.31
CA GLY A 48 -5.38 -8.39 -14.25
C GLY A 48 -4.24 -8.89 -13.36
N LEU A 49 -3.04 -8.32 -13.49
CA LEU A 49 -1.88 -8.78 -12.71
C LEU A 49 -2.01 -8.46 -11.22
N GLY A 50 -2.49 -7.26 -10.89
CA GLY A 50 -2.70 -6.86 -9.50
C GLY A 50 -3.75 -7.74 -8.81
N ARG A 51 -4.87 -7.99 -9.49
CA ARG A 51 -5.93 -8.87 -8.98
C ARG A 51 -5.48 -10.33 -8.89
N LEU A 52 -4.72 -10.83 -9.87
CA LEU A 52 -4.20 -12.20 -9.88
C LEU A 52 -3.30 -12.45 -8.65
N ALA A 53 -2.41 -11.51 -8.32
CA ALA A 53 -1.56 -11.60 -7.14
C ALA A 53 -2.39 -11.71 -5.85
N ALA A 54 -3.45 -10.90 -5.71
CA ALA A 54 -4.37 -10.98 -4.58
C ALA A 54 -5.07 -12.34 -4.50
N CYS A 55 -5.54 -12.88 -5.64
CA CYS A 55 -6.19 -14.19 -5.70
C CYS A 55 -5.22 -15.32 -5.33
N PHE A 56 -3.96 -15.26 -5.75
CA PHE A 56 -2.97 -16.27 -5.40
C PHE A 56 -2.65 -16.26 -3.91
N LEU A 57 -2.52 -15.09 -3.28
CA LEU A 57 -2.28 -15.01 -1.84
C LEU A 57 -3.46 -15.57 -1.04
N ASP A 58 -4.67 -15.18 -1.40
CA ASP A 58 -5.90 -15.68 -0.78
C ASP A 58 -6.04 -17.20 -0.93
N SER A 59 -5.83 -17.71 -2.14
CA SER A 59 -5.87 -19.14 -2.43
C SER A 59 -4.79 -19.94 -1.69
N ALA A 60 -3.55 -19.43 -1.65
CA ALA A 60 -2.46 -20.08 -0.94
C ALA A 60 -2.74 -20.14 0.56
N ALA A 61 -3.23 -19.06 1.15
CA ALA A 61 -3.63 -19.03 2.57
C ALA A 61 -4.75 -20.03 2.85
N ALA A 62 -5.77 -20.13 1.97
CA ALA A 62 -6.88 -21.06 2.11
C ALA A 62 -6.47 -22.54 1.93
N HIS A 63 -5.35 -22.82 1.25
CA HIS A 63 -4.81 -24.16 1.04
C HIS A 63 -3.63 -24.53 1.94
N ASP A 64 -3.38 -23.77 3.00
CA ASP A 64 -2.25 -23.97 3.92
C ASP A 64 -0.87 -23.97 3.24
N LEU A 65 -0.73 -23.20 2.15
CA LEU A 65 0.54 -23.08 1.44
C LEU A 65 1.36 -21.91 2.00
N PRO A 66 2.68 -22.09 2.22
CA PRO A 66 3.57 -21.02 2.67
C PRO A 66 3.89 -20.09 1.49
N LEU A 67 3.08 -19.04 1.30
CA LEU A 67 3.26 -18.05 0.26
C LEU A 67 3.11 -16.64 0.83
N ASP A 68 4.16 -15.85 0.70
CA ASP A 68 4.16 -14.44 1.00
C ASP A 68 4.22 -13.59 -0.27
N GLY A 69 3.55 -12.45 -0.25
CA GLY A 69 3.57 -11.48 -1.34
C GLY A 69 4.43 -10.29 -1.00
N TYR A 70 5.04 -9.71 -2.02
CA TYR A 70 5.85 -8.51 -1.90
C TYR A 70 5.38 -7.44 -2.89
N GLY A 71 5.47 -6.18 -2.50
CA GLY A 71 5.07 -5.06 -3.35
C GLY A 71 5.57 -3.72 -2.83
N ILE A 72 5.19 -2.65 -3.51
CA ILE A 72 5.44 -1.28 -3.06
C ILE A 72 4.18 -0.74 -2.39
N ARG A 73 4.36 -0.14 -1.22
CA ARG A 73 3.31 0.60 -0.52
C ARG A 73 3.20 2.00 -1.10
N TYR A 74 2.47 2.12 -2.20
CA TYR A 74 2.26 3.42 -2.81
C TYR A 74 1.47 4.34 -1.89
N LYS A 75 1.95 5.58 -1.72
CA LYS A 75 1.27 6.60 -0.91
C LYS A 75 -0.08 6.98 -1.49
N TYR A 76 -0.15 7.04 -2.82
CA TYR A 76 -1.38 7.25 -3.58
C TYR A 76 -1.64 6.03 -4.43
N GLY A 77 -2.84 5.50 -4.35
CA GLY A 77 -3.29 4.43 -5.24
C GLY A 77 -3.48 4.93 -6.67
N LEU A 78 -4.06 4.08 -7.51
CA LEU A 78 -4.53 4.52 -8.81
C LEU A 78 -5.46 5.72 -8.62
N PHE A 79 -5.31 6.76 -9.46
CA PHE A 79 -6.05 8.00 -9.32
C PHE A 79 -7.57 7.79 -9.23
N LYS A 80 -8.24 8.64 -8.46
CA LYS A 80 -9.70 8.74 -8.48
C LYS A 80 -10.15 9.42 -9.75
N GLN A 81 -11.11 8.80 -10.44
CA GLN A 81 -11.67 9.34 -11.66
C GLN A 81 -12.88 10.20 -11.34
N LYS A 82 -12.86 11.45 -11.79
CA LYS A 82 -14.03 12.32 -11.81
C LYS A 82 -14.37 12.73 -13.23
N ILE A 83 -15.63 12.98 -13.48
CA ILE A 83 -16.09 13.56 -14.75
C ILE A 83 -16.44 15.03 -14.49
N VAL A 84 -15.73 15.92 -15.14
CA VAL A 84 -15.94 17.37 -15.08
C VAL A 84 -16.11 17.88 -16.49
N ASP A 85 -17.22 18.56 -16.77
CA ASP A 85 -17.57 19.08 -18.09
C ASP A 85 -17.53 18.03 -19.22
N GLY A 86 -17.86 16.77 -18.89
CA GLY A 86 -17.85 15.65 -19.82
C GLY A 86 -16.48 14.99 -20.05
N PHE A 87 -15.43 15.46 -19.38
CA PHE A 87 -14.06 14.94 -19.49
C PHE A 87 -13.61 14.31 -18.19
N GLN A 88 -12.73 13.31 -18.30
CA GLN A 88 -12.05 12.71 -17.16
C GLN A 88 -11.13 13.73 -16.49
N LYS A 89 -11.21 13.80 -15.16
CA LYS A 89 -10.27 14.49 -14.30
C LYS A 89 -9.73 13.52 -13.25
N GLU A 90 -8.41 13.42 -13.16
CA GLU A 90 -7.72 12.59 -12.20
C GLU A 90 -7.54 13.36 -10.89
N GLU A 91 -7.84 12.68 -9.76
CA GLU A 91 -7.54 13.18 -8.42
C GLU A 91 -6.71 12.15 -7.65
N ALA A 92 -5.88 12.64 -6.72
CA ALA A 92 -5.04 11.76 -5.90
C ALA A 92 -5.91 10.87 -4.99
N ASP A 93 -5.69 9.56 -5.06
CA ASP A 93 -6.28 8.59 -4.15
C ASP A 93 -5.42 8.44 -2.89
N ASN A 94 -5.67 9.29 -1.89
CA ASN A 94 -5.00 9.21 -0.60
C ASN A 94 -5.71 8.19 0.31
N TRP A 95 -5.52 6.91 0.05
CA TRP A 95 -6.16 5.81 0.76
C TRP A 95 -5.75 5.70 2.24
N THR A 96 -4.59 6.26 2.61
CA THR A 96 -4.10 6.27 4.00
C THR A 96 -4.52 7.51 4.79
N LYS A 97 -5.36 8.40 4.21
CA LYS A 97 -5.75 9.67 4.83
C LYS A 97 -6.32 9.54 6.26
N TYR A 98 -7.04 8.46 6.51
CA TYR A 98 -7.66 8.18 7.81
C TYR A 98 -6.93 7.10 8.61
N GLY A 99 -5.70 6.80 8.26
CA GLY A 99 -4.90 5.73 8.82
C GLY A 99 -4.94 4.46 7.98
N ASP A 100 -4.14 3.48 8.39
CA ASP A 100 -4.07 2.15 7.77
C ASP A 100 -4.11 1.09 8.87
N PRO A 101 -5.32 0.64 9.25
CA PRO A 101 -5.48 -0.40 10.27
C PRO A 101 -5.16 -1.81 9.74
N TRP A 102 -4.95 -1.97 8.44
CA TRP A 102 -4.79 -3.26 7.78
C TRP A 102 -3.35 -3.76 7.77
N SER A 103 -2.38 -2.87 7.88
CA SER A 103 -0.97 -3.24 7.87
C SER A 103 -0.23 -2.78 9.10
N LYS A 104 0.78 -3.58 9.49
CA LYS A 104 1.68 -3.30 10.61
C LYS A 104 3.03 -2.86 10.07
N ARG A 105 3.50 -1.69 10.49
CA ARG A 105 4.88 -1.24 10.25
C ARG A 105 5.87 -2.13 11.00
N CYS A 106 6.84 -2.70 10.31
CA CYS A 106 7.88 -3.57 10.86
C CYS A 106 9.24 -2.83 10.84
N GLU A 107 9.45 -1.91 11.77
CA GLU A 107 10.62 -1.03 11.81
C GLU A 107 11.95 -1.79 11.91
N ASN A 108 11.97 -2.94 12.60
CA ASN A 108 13.18 -3.75 12.80
C ASN A 108 13.61 -4.50 11.52
N ASP A 109 12.71 -4.64 10.56
CA ASP A 109 12.95 -5.35 9.29
C ASP A 109 13.29 -4.39 8.15
N LYS A 110 13.52 -3.12 8.45
CA LYS A 110 13.88 -2.15 7.42
C LYS A 110 15.22 -2.47 6.79
N VAL A 111 15.30 -2.30 5.48
CA VAL A 111 16.52 -2.54 4.68
C VAL A 111 17.04 -1.25 4.08
N VAL A 112 18.34 -1.21 3.81
CA VAL A 112 18.97 -0.07 3.13
C VAL A 112 19.04 -0.38 1.64
N VAL A 113 18.44 0.48 0.81
CA VAL A 113 18.56 0.42 -0.65
C VAL A 113 19.48 1.55 -1.11
N LYS A 114 20.53 1.19 -1.84
CA LYS A 114 21.55 2.13 -2.34
C LYS A 114 21.43 2.28 -3.85
N TYR A 115 21.25 3.50 -4.28
CA TYR A 115 21.45 3.94 -5.67
C TYR A 115 22.85 4.57 -5.80
N GLY A 116 23.28 4.91 -7.01
CA GLY A 116 24.60 5.51 -7.20
C GLY A 116 24.81 6.80 -6.40
N ASP A 117 23.79 7.62 -6.32
CA ASP A 117 23.79 8.96 -5.75
C ASP A 117 22.88 9.13 -4.54
N GLN A 118 22.06 8.13 -4.21
CA GLN A 118 21.02 8.20 -3.20
C GLN A 118 20.97 6.93 -2.37
N THR A 119 20.75 7.08 -1.08
CA THR A 119 20.47 5.97 -0.16
C THR A 119 19.12 6.19 0.50
N VAL A 120 18.29 5.16 0.55
CA VAL A 120 16.97 5.21 1.19
C VAL A 120 16.75 3.98 2.06
N TYR A 121 15.86 4.09 3.03
CA TYR A 121 15.31 2.93 3.72
C TYR A 121 14.11 2.36 2.96
N ALA A 122 14.05 1.05 2.83
CA ALA A 122 12.84 0.32 2.51
C ALA A 122 12.24 -0.17 3.83
N VAL A 123 11.11 0.40 4.21
CA VAL A 123 10.43 0.06 5.46
C VAL A 123 9.24 -0.82 5.15
N PRO A 124 9.18 -2.06 5.68
CA PRO A 124 8.09 -2.97 5.37
C PRO A 124 6.86 -2.71 6.23
N TYR A 125 5.72 -2.87 5.59
CA TYR A 125 4.40 -2.90 6.19
C TYR A 125 3.75 -4.24 5.85
N ASP A 126 3.50 -5.07 6.86
CA ASP A 126 2.96 -6.40 6.71
C ASP A 126 1.44 -6.40 6.89
N MET A 127 0.75 -6.86 5.86
CA MET A 127 -0.69 -7.04 5.83
C MET A 127 -1.01 -8.53 5.91
N PRO A 128 -1.77 -8.99 6.92
CA PRO A 128 -2.15 -10.40 7.02
C PRO A 128 -3.17 -10.78 5.97
N VAL A 129 -3.00 -11.95 5.36
CA VAL A 129 -3.94 -12.57 4.43
C VAL A 129 -4.46 -13.85 5.07
N ILE A 130 -5.69 -13.81 5.55
CA ILE A 130 -6.28 -14.91 6.32
C ILE A 130 -6.90 -15.94 5.38
N GLY A 131 -6.52 -17.19 5.53
CA GLY A 131 -7.05 -18.30 4.75
C GLY A 131 -8.48 -18.65 5.15
N PHE A 132 -9.37 -18.80 4.18
CA PHE A 132 -10.74 -19.23 4.43
C PHE A 132 -10.77 -20.71 4.89
N GLY A 133 -11.41 -20.96 6.04
CA GLY A 133 -11.58 -22.30 6.60
C GLY A 133 -10.30 -22.95 7.15
N THR A 134 -9.20 -22.21 7.24
CA THR A 134 -7.92 -22.68 7.78
C THR A 134 -7.44 -21.82 8.95
N LYS A 135 -6.33 -22.21 9.58
CA LYS A 135 -5.62 -21.37 10.56
C LYS A 135 -4.41 -20.65 9.98
N ASN A 136 -4.19 -20.81 8.67
CA ASN A 136 -3.06 -20.23 7.99
C ASN A 136 -3.29 -18.74 7.74
N VAL A 137 -2.24 -17.97 7.94
CA VAL A 137 -2.22 -16.52 7.67
C VAL A 137 -0.96 -16.26 6.84
N GLY A 138 -1.14 -15.96 5.56
CA GLY A 138 -0.07 -15.47 4.69
C GLY A 138 0.24 -14.00 4.96
N THR A 139 1.32 -13.51 4.38
CA THR A 139 1.75 -12.11 4.52
C THR A 139 1.83 -11.43 3.17
N LEU A 140 1.27 -10.23 3.07
CA LEU A 140 1.60 -9.29 2.02
C LEU A 140 2.50 -8.20 2.61
N ARG A 141 3.79 -8.23 2.27
CA ARG A 141 4.78 -7.23 2.68
C ARG A 141 4.89 -6.12 1.64
N LEU A 142 4.52 -4.92 2.02
CA LEU A 142 4.60 -3.74 1.16
C LEU A 142 5.72 -2.82 1.63
N TRP A 143 6.65 -2.49 0.73
CA TRP A 143 7.81 -1.65 1.01
C TRP A 143 7.51 -0.18 0.77
N GLN A 144 7.75 0.66 1.77
CA GLN A 144 7.69 2.12 1.67
C GLN A 144 9.09 2.70 1.68
N ALA A 145 9.37 3.59 0.73
CA ALA A 145 10.66 4.29 0.69
C ALA A 145 10.65 5.47 1.67
N GLU A 146 11.67 5.52 2.51
CA GLU A 146 11.87 6.60 3.48
C GLU A 146 13.31 7.12 3.42
N SER A 147 13.48 8.39 3.74
CA SER A 147 14.80 9.02 3.75
C SER A 147 15.64 8.51 4.93
N VAL A 148 16.96 8.43 4.72
CA VAL A 148 17.91 8.23 5.82
C VAL A 148 17.99 9.49 6.68
N GLU A 149 17.88 10.67 6.05
CA GLU A 149 17.80 11.97 6.70
C GLU A 149 16.39 12.52 6.53
N ASP A 150 15.63 12.63 7.62
CA ASP A 150 14.21 13.00 7.55
C ASP A 150 14.01 14.50 7.42
N PHE A 151 14.83 15.32 8.12
CA PHE A 151 14.67 16.76 8.16
C PHE A 151 15.99 17.48 8.47
N ASP A 152 16.32 18.50 7.67
CA ASP A 152 17.50 19.35 7.88
C ASP A 152 17.14 20.64 8.61
N PHE A 153 17.36 20.66 9.92
CA PHE A 153 17.10 21.82 10.76
C PHE A 153 17.95 23.04 10.37
N ALA A 154 19.18 22.86 9.92
CA ALA A 154 20.05 23.96 9.56
C ALA A 154 19.51 24.70 8.31
N GLN A 155 19.05 23.97 7.32
CA GLN A 155 18.39 24.54 6.15
C GLN A 155 17.10 25.27 6.53
N PHE A 156 16.31 24.67 7.42
CA PHE A 156 15.05 25.27 7.87
C PHE A 156 15.28 26.59 8.60
N ASP A 157 16.23 26.64 9.53
CA ASP A 157 16.59 27.83 10.31
C ASP A 157 17.12 28.98 9.42
N CYS A 158 17.75 28.65 8.29
CA CYS A 158 18.20 29.62 7.29
C CYS A 158 17.07 30.09 6.35
N GLY A 159 15.83 29.62 6.53
CA GLY A 159 14.68 29.96 5.67
C GLY A 159 14.62 29.17 4.35
N ASN A 160 15.49 28.17 4.15
CA ASN A 160 15.43 27.27 3.00
C ASN A 160 14.54 26.07 3.31
N TYR A 161 13.23 26.32 3.34
CA TYR A 161 12.22 25.31 3.71
C TYR A 161 12.14 24.13 2.73
N ASP A 162 12.31 24.37 1.45
CA ASP A 162 12.34 23.33 0.42
C ASP A 162 13.59 22.44 0.54
N GLY A 163 14.74 23.07 0.83
CA GLY A 163 15.98 22.33 1.09
C GLY A 163 15.88 21.43 2.30
N ALA A 164 15.23 21.90 3.36
CA ALA A 164 15.07 21.18 4.62
C ALA A 164 14.33 19.84 4.48
N VAL A 165 13.45 19.70 3.49
CA VAL A 165 12.65 18.48 3.23
C VAL A 165 13.02 17.77 1.92
N LYS A 166 14.06 18.24 1.23
CA LYS A 166 14.42 17.72 -0.09
C LYS A 166 14.75 16.23 -0.07
N ALA A 167 15.63 15.79 0.82
CA ALA A 167 16.03 14.39 0.93
C ALA A 167 14.84 13.48 1.22
N LYS A 168 13.95 13.92 2.11
CA LYS A 168 12.69 13.23 2.41
C LYS A 168 11.80 13.11 1.18
N ASN A 169 11.57 14.20 0.47
CA ASN A 169 10.72 14.22 -0.71
C ASN A 169 11.28 13.34 -1.84
N ASP A 170 12.59 13.37 -2.05
CA ASP A 170 13.28 12.58 -3.07
C ASP A 170 13.17 11.07 -2.76
N ALA A 171 13.29 10.66 -1.50
CA ALA A 171 13.08 9.28 -1.08
C ALA A 171 11.61 8.85 -1.23
N GLU A 172 10.67 9.64 -0.69
CA GLU A 172 9.25 9.34 -0.76
C GLU A 172 8.72 9.25 -2.20
N ASN A 173 9.30 9.97 -3.16
CA ASN A 173 8.89 9.93 -4.56
C ASN A 173 9.00 8.52 -5.15
N ILE A 174 9.92 7.69 -4.66
CA ILE A 174 10.10 6.30 -5.14
C ILE A 174 8.84 5.46 -4.91
N SER A 175 8.18 5.61 -3.75
CA SER A 175 6.96 4.87 -3.42
C SER A 175 5.70 5.75 -3.42
N LYS A 176 5.72 6.90 -4.11
CA LYS A 176 4.61 7.86 -4.03
C LYS A 176 3.43 7.47 -4.90
N VAL A 177 3.64 7.14 -6.16
CA VAL A 177 2.59 6.93 -7.17
C VAL A 177 2.84 5.66 -7.96
N LEU A 178 1.77 4.87 -8.15
CA LEU A 178 1.72 3.76 -9.08
C LEU A 178 1.71 4.31 -10.52
N TYR A 179 2.56 3.81 -11.40
CA TYR A 179 2.68 4.21 -12.80
C TYR A 179 2.97 5.71 -13.01
N PRO A 180 4.16 6.20 -12.62
CA PRO A 180 4.58 7.53 -13.01
C PRO A 180 4.60 7.65 -14.54
N ASN A 181 4.29 8.86 -15.04
CA ASN A 181 4.31 9.14 -16.47
C ASN A 181 5.73 9.01 -17.03
N ASP A 182 5.93 8.12 -18.00
CA ASP A 182 7.22 7.81 -18.61
C ASP A 182 7.41 8.45 -20.01
N ASN A 183 6.62 9.47 -20.34
CA ASN A 183 6.82 10.27 -21.54
C ASN A 183 8.03 11.22 -21.45
N CYS A 184 8.57 11.43 -20.24
CA CYS A 184 9.77 12.19 -19.97
C CYS A 184 10.87 11.29 -19.36
N GLU A 185 12.12 11.75 -19.40
CA GLU A 185 13.26 10.99 -18.91
C GLU A 185 13.20 10.78 -17.40
N GLU A 186 12.77 11.80 -16.66
CA GLU A 186 12.61 11.73 -15.19
C GLU A 186 11.61 10.64 -14.78
N GLY A 187 10.53 10.48 -15.54
CA GLY A 187 9.53 9.44 -15.28
C GLY A 187 10.06 8.03 -15.54
N LYS A 188 10.85 7.85 -16.61
CA LYS A 188 11.53 6.57 -16.90
C LYS A 188 12.52 6.20 -15.80
N ILE A 189 13.32 7.18 -15.36
CA ILE A 189 14.27 7.00 -14.24
C ILE A 189 13.51 6.62 -12.96
N LEU A 190 12.41 7.29 -12.66
CA LEU A 190 11.61 6.97 -11.48
C LEU A 190 11.05 5.56 -11.55
N ARG A 191 10.54 5.10 -12.71
CA ARG A 191 10.08 3.72 -12.87
C ARG A 191 11.19 2.71 -12.63
N LEU A 192 12.38 2.96 -13.20
CA LEU A 192 13.54 2.10 -12.98
C LEU A 192 13.95 2.08 -11.50
N LYS A 193 13.90 3.25 -10.83
CA LYS A 193 14.16 3.33 -9.37
C LYS A 193 13.13 2.51 -8.58
N GLN A 194 11.86 2.52 -8.95
CA GLN A 194 10.80 1.71 -8.30
C GLN A 194 11.06 0.22 -8.45
N GLU A 195 11.41 -0.24 -9.64
CA GLU A 195 11.72 -1.65 -9.92
C GLU A 195 12.95 -2.14 -9.14
N TYR A 196 14.00 -1.33 -9.14
CA TYR A 196 15.21 -1.61 -8.36
C TYR A 196 14.95 -1.60 -6.86
N PHE A 197 14.18 -0.61 -6.36
CA PHE A 197 13.78 -0.52 -4.95
C PHE A 197 13.09 -1.78 -4.48
N PHE A 198 12.05 -2.18 -5.19
CA PHE A 198 11.26 -3.36 -4.88
C PHE A 198 12.10 -4.64 -4.88
N SER A 199 12.88 -4.84 -5.94
CA SER A 199 13.70 -6.05 -6.09
C SER A 199 14.81 -6.10 -5.03
N SER A 200 15.52 -4.99 -4.82
CA SER A 200 16.59 -4.92 -3.82
C SER A 200 16.08 -5.15 -2.40
N ALA A 201 14.95 -4.54 -2.04
CA ALA A 201 14.35 -4.71 -0.71
C ALA A 201 13.85 -6.14 -0.46
N SER A 202 13.34 -6.81 -1.51
CA SER A 202 12.71 -8.13 -1.36
C SER A 202 13.69 -9.30 -1.36
N VAL A 203 14.95 -9.11 -1.80
CA VAL A 203 15.98 -10.17 -1.85
C VAL A 203 17.06 -10.02 -0.77
N THR A 204 16.99 -8.98 0.05
CA THR A 204 17.88 -8.75 1.18
C THR A 204 17.37 -9.41 2.44
#